data_4bdf2b4960ccc8a900e0417b7ccb67ff
#
_entry.id   4bdf2b4960ccc8a900e0417b7ccb67ff
#
_cell.length_a   1.000
_cell.length_b   1.000
_cell.length_c   1.000
_cell.angle_alpha   90.00
_cell.angle_beta   90.00
_cell.angle_gamma   90.00
#
_symmetry.space_group_name_H-M   'P 1'
#
loop_
_entity.id
_entity.type
_entity.pdbx_description
1 polymer ?
#
loop_
_entity_poly.entity_id
_entity_poly.type
_entity_poly.pdbx_seq_one_letter_code
_entity_poly.pdbx_strand_id
1 'polypeptide(L)'
;MEIHKPKAAHSVREFLIEIGTIVCGILIALGLEQAVEAWHWHEVVGEEREALRDEIGQLRAAMKGRFELEPCFVARLADVKEIVRRHDANQPLGITGPMGRPLYPPTPHPLWDLAVADQSLAHMKLSEKRRFTDAYNWMSVYDPITSDERTAWRTLQVLNHADTLTAADWSNVREAYEHAAETHQIIAGSADGWLAPFEALGGEKPKVSVRHAPPVETFCTPMLGKVAALKK
;
A
#
# COMPACT_ATOMS: atom_id res chain seq x y z
N MET A 1 46.06 48.33 12.21
CA MET A 1 44.93 47.67 12.85
C MET A 1 44.89 48.14 14.32
N GLU A 2 44.04 49.12 14.65
CA GLU A 2 43.88 49.57 16.05
C GLU A 2 42.97 48.55 16.76
N ILE A 3 43.55 47.87 17.73
CA ILE A 3 42.81 46.96 18.59
C ILE A 3 42.11 47.82 19.62
N HIS A 4 40.78 48.00 19.47
CA HIS A 4 39.95 48.65 20.49
C HIS A 4 39.97 47.78 21.74
N LYS A 5 40.71 48.24 22.76
CA LYS A 5 40.62 47.64 24.11
C LYS A 5 39.24 47.93 24.68
N PRO A 6 38.53 46.91 25.17
CA PRO A 6 37.25 47.15 25.86
C PRO A 6 37.50 47.99 27.09
N LYS A 7 36.71 49.11 27.26
CA LYS A 7 36.74 49.91 28.46
C LYS A 7 36.23 49.11 29.63
N ALA A 8 36.97 49.07 30.75
CA ALA A 8 36.51 48.46 31.98
C ALA A 8 35.23 49.16 32.46
N ALA A 9 34.17 48.40 32.77
CA ALA A 9 32.94 48.93 33.31
C ALA A 9 33.20 49.67 34.62
N HIS A 10 32.87 50.94 34.66
CA HIS A 10 33.12 51.82 35.84
C HIS A 10 32.04 51.72 36.91
N SER A 11 30.92 51.05 36.66
CA SER A 11 29.86 50.80 37.62
C SER A 11 29.14 49.48 37.35
N VAL A 12 28.57 48.88 38.38
CA VAL A 12 27.73 47.67 38.29
C VAL A 12 26.57 47.87 37.33
N ARG A 13 26.01 49.08 37.26
CA ARG A 13 24.92 49.43 36.37
C ARG A 13 25.34 49.40 34.91
N GLU A 14 26.50 49.92 34.53
CA GLU A 14 27.04 49.88 33.16
C GLU A 14 27.31 48.44 32.73
N PHE A 15 27.90 47.63 33.61
CA PHE A 15 28.12 46.21 33.41
C PHE A 15 26.81 45.43 33.14
N LEU A 16 25.76 45.68 33.93
CA LEU A 16 24.46 45.03 33.74
C LEU A 16 23.77 45.47 32.42
N ILE A 17 23.93 46.73 32.01
CA ILE A 17 23.41 47.22 30.72
C ILE A 17 24.15 46.53 29.56
N GLU A 18 25.46 46.44 29.63
CA GLU A 18 26.28 45.79 28.59
C GLU A 18 25.93 44.31 28.43
N ILE A 19 25.85 43.57 29.55
CA ILE A 19 25.38 42.15 29.51
C ILE A 19 23.94 42.08 28.97
N GLY A 20 23.04 42.94 29.45
CA GLY A 20 21.66 42.97 28.99
C GLY A 20 21.55 43.19 27.47
N THR A 21 22.36 44.09 26.92
CA THR A 21 22.40 44.34 25.46
C THR A 21 22.89 43.12 24.68
N ILE A 22 23.95 42.47 25.17
CA ILE A 22 24.46 41.25 24.54
C ILE A 22 23.43 40.14 24.58
N VAL A 23 22.81 39.89 25.74
CA VAL A 23 21.77 38.85 25.90
C VAL A 23 20.57 39.16 25.02
N CYS A 24 20.10 40.41 24.95
CA CYS A 24 19.03 40.78 24.02
C CYS A 24 19.40 40.53 22.55
N GLY A 25 20.63 40.87 22.15
CA GLY A 25 21.12 40.59 20.81
C GLY A 25 21.10 39.12 20.46
N ILE A 26 21.58 38.29 21.38
CA ILE A 26 21.56 36.79 21.20
C ILE A 26 20.11 36.29 21.14
N LEU A 27 19.22 36.72 22.02
CA LEU A 27 17.83 36.28 22.04
C LEU A 27 17.09 36.69 20.76
N ILE A 28 17.34 37.88 20.23
CA ILE A 28 16.78 38.32 18.95
C ILE A 28 17.30 37.44 17.80
N ALA A 29 18.61 37.15 17.75
CA ALA A 29 19.21 36.34 16.73
C ALA A 29 18.62 34.89 16.74
N LEU A 30 18.58 34.26 17.92
CA LEU A 30 17.97 32.93 18.10
C LEU A 30 16.47 32.93 17.78
N GLY A 31 15.77 33.99 18.15
CA GLY A 31 14.33 34.13 17.84
C GLY A 31 14.06 34.23 16.34
N LEU A 32 14.89 34.97 15.60
CA LEU A 32 14.80 35.02 14.14
C LEU A 32 15.16 33.71 13.47
N GLU A 33 16.20 33.04 13.94
CA GLU A 33 16.59 31.71 13.45
C GLU A 33 15.44 30.70 13.61
N GLN A 34 14.84 30.64 14.81
CA GLN A 34 13.69 29.76 15.07
C GLN A 34 12.48 30.12 14.22
N ALA A 35 12.23 31.41 13.95
CA ALA A 35 11.14 31.82 13.08
C ALA A 35 11.34 31.40 11.62
N VAL A 36 12.56 31.51 11.11
CA VAL A 36 12.91 31.03 9.75
C VAL A 36 12.82 29.54 9.66
N GLU A 37 13.33 28.80 10.65
CA GLU A 37 13.25 27.35 10.71
C GLU A 37 11.79 26.87 10.80
N ALA A 38 10.97 27.48 11.64
CA ALA A 38 9.55 27.15 11.76
C ALA A 38 8.79 27.37 10.44
N TRP A 39 9.12 28.45 9.70
CA TRP A 39 8.53 28.71 8.39
C TRP A 39 8.97 27.66 7.37
N HIS A 40 10.26 27.34 7.31
CA HIS A 40 10.79 26.31 6.44
C HIS A 40 10.09 24.97 6.67
N TRP A 41 9.99 24.51 7.92
CA TRP A 41 9.29 23.27 8.24
C TRP A 41 7.78 23.33 7.95
N HIS A 42 7.17 24.49 8.06
CA HIS A 42 5.76 24.65 7.69
C HIS A 42 5.54 24.39 6.19
N GLU A 43 6.42 24.88 5.35
CA GLU A 43 6.39 24.69 3.90
C GLU A 43 6.67 23.22 3.54
N VAL A 44 7.78 22.67 4.02
CA VAL A 44 8.17 21.26 3.79
C VAL A 44 7.07 20.28 4.21
N VAL A 45 6.53 20.42 5.44
CA VAL A 45 5.44 19.55 5.91
C VAL A 45 4.16 19.77 5.11
N GLY A 46 3.95 20.96 4.56
CA GLY A 46 2.82 21.26 3.67
C GLY A 46 2.88 20.43 2.38
N GLU A 47 4.01 20.47 1.69
CA GLU A 47 4.26 19.70 0.46
C GLU A 47 4.23 18.20 0.71
N GLU A 48 4.88 17.74 1.77
CA GLU A 48 4.91 16.33 2.16
C GLU A 48 3.51 15.77 2.43
N ARG A 49 2.69 16.54 3.12
CA ARG A 49 1.29 16.17 3.41
C ARG A 49 0.48 15.98 2.13
N GLU A 50 0.66 16.84 1.15
CA GLU A 50 -0.02 16.74 -0.13
C GLU A 50 0.44 15.49 -0.89
N ALA A 51 1.75 15.27 -0.98
CA ALA A 51 2.34 14.11 -1.61
C ALA A 51 1.88 12.79 -0.97
N LEU A 52 1.88 12.70 0.37
CA LEU A 52 1.39 11.52 1.10
C LEU A 52 -0.12 11.28 0.88
N ARG A 53 -0.93 12.34 0.78
CA ARG A 53 -2.36 12.20 0.49
C ARG A 53 -2.60 11.67 -0.92
N ASP A 54 -1.82 12.09 -1.89
CA ASP A 54 -1.90 11.59 -3.25
C ASP A 54 -1.50 10.11 -3.33
N GLU A 55 -0.42 9.72 -2.66
CA GLU A 55 -0.02 8.32 -2.54
C GLU A 55 -1.12 7.48 -1.88
N ILE A 56 -1.68 7.92 -0.76
CA ILE A 56 -2.84 7.29 -0.09
C ILE A 56 -4.03 7.14 -1.04
N GLY A 57 -4.29 8.15 -1.86
CA GLY A 57 -5.34 8.09 -2.89
C GLY A 57 -5.10 6.96 -3.90
N GLN A 58 -3.87 6.79 -4.36
CA GLN A 58 -3.46 5.73 -5.29
C GLN A 58 -3.54 4.35 -4.64
N LEU A 59 -3.04 4.19 -3.41
CA LEU A 59 -3.11 2.95 -2.65
C LEU A 59 -4.57 2.50 -2.45
N ARG A 60 -5.43 3.41 -2.02
CA ARG A 60 -6.87 3.16 -1.86
C ARG A 60 -7.52 2.69 -3.15
N ALA A 61 -7.12 3.27 -4.28
CA ALA A 61 -7.64 2.87 -5.58
C ALA A 61 -7.21 1.47 -5.98
N ALA A 62 -5.94 1.15 -5.78
CA ALA A 62 -5.42 -0.18 -6.06
C ALA A 62 -6.18 -1.24 -5.25
N MET A 63 -6.43 -0.96 -3.97
CA MET A 63 -7.21 -1.85 -3.11
C MET A 63 -8.66 -1.98 -3.58
N LYS A 64 -9.34 -0.87 -3.90
CA LYS A 64 -10.71 -0.90 -4.46
C LYS A 64 -10.77 -1.69 -5.76
N GLY A 65 -9.78 -1.54 -6.64
CA GLY A 65 -9.68 -2.32 -7.87
C GLY A 65 -9.59 -3.83 -7.61
N ARG A 66 -8.88 -4.24 -6.55
CA ARG A 66 -8.85 -5.65 -6.11
C ARG A 66 -10.24 -6.12 -5.63
N PHE A 67 -10.94 -5.31 -4.83
CA PHE A 67 -12.27 -5.66 -4.32
C PHE A 67 -13.35 -5.69 -5.42
N GLU A 68 -13.23 -4.87 -6.44
CA GLU A 68 -14.13 -4.91 -7.60
C GLU A 68 -14.06 -6.24 -8.37
N LEU A 69 -12.96 -6.97 -8.26
CA LEU A 69 -12.76 -8.29 -8.86
C LEU A 69 -13.27 -9.44 -7.99
N GLU A 70 -13.85 -9.17 -6.84
CA GLU A 70 -14.32 -10.18 -5.88
C GLU A 70 -15.18 -11.29 -6.51
N PRO A 71 -16.20 -10.97 -7.34
CA PRO A 71 -17.00 -12.02 -7.99
C PRO A 71 -16.16 -12.93 -8.90
N CYS A 72 -15.10 -12.38 -9.54
CA CYS A 72 -14.22 -13.16 -10.40
C CYS A 72 -13.33 -14.09 -9.59
N PHE A 73 -12.83 -13.64 -8.43
CA PHE A 73 -12.05 -14.48 -7.52
C PHE A 73 -12.88 -15.66 -7.01
N VAL A 74 -14.09 -15.42 -6.53
CA VAL A 74 -15.01 -16.46 -6.04
C VAL A 74 -15.30 -17.49 -7.15
N ALA A 75 -15.64 -17.01 -8.36
CA ALA A 75 -15.94 -17.90 -9.49
C ALA A 75 -14.70 -18.72 -9.89
N ARG A 76 -13.53 -18.10 -9.94
CA ARG A 76 -12.30 -18.79 -10.34
C ARG A 76 -11.84 -19.81 -9.30
N LEU A 77 -11.96 -19.52 -8.01
CA LEU A 77 -11.68 -20.47 -6.94
C LEU A 77 -12.64 -21.70 -7.05
N ALA A 78 -13.91 -21.45 -7.35
CA ALA A 78 -14.87 -22.53 -7.57
C ALA A 78 -14.50 -23.42 -8.78
N ASP A 79 -14.08 -22.80 -9.91
CA ASP A 79 -13.59 -23.54 -11.07
C ASP A 79 -12.38 -24.42 -10.73
N VAL A 80 -11.37 -23.86 -10.07
CA VAL A 80 -10.15 -24.62 -9.71
C VAL A 80 -10.48 -25.73 -8.73
N LYS A 81 -11.31 -25.49 -7.73
CA LYS A 81 -11.78 -26.52 -6.80
C LYS A 81 -12.43 -27.70 -7.53
N GLU A 82 -13.30 -27.40 -8.48
CA GLU A 82 -13.99 -28.43 -9.24
C GLU A 82 -13.02 -29.18 -10.17
N ILE A 83 -12.04 -28.52 -10.78
CA ILE A 83 -11.00 -29.15 -11.59
C ILE A 83 -10.18 -30.14 -10.75
N VAL A 84 -9.72 -29.73 -9.57
CA VAL A 84 -8.99 -30.61 -8.64
C VAL A 84 -9.86 -31.80 -8.24
N ARG A 85 -11.11 -31.58 -7.86
CA ARG A 85 -12.04 -32.65 -7.51
C ARG A 85 -12.23 -33.67 -8.65
N ARG A 86 -12.37 -33.20 -9.91
CA ARG A 86 -12.51 -34.07 -11.07
C ARG A 86 -11.25 -34.85 -11.33
N HIS A 87 -10.09 -34.24 -11.24
CA HIS A 87 -8.81 -34.91 -11.36
C HIS A 87 -8.69 -36.04 -10.34
N ASP A 88 -8.98 -35.79 -9.07
CA ASP A 88 -8.86 -36.77 -7.99
C ASP A 88 -9.87 -37.93 -8.14
N ALA A 89 -10.99 -37.66 -8.79
CA ALA A 89 -12.00 -38.66 -9.13
C ALA A 89 -11.75 -39.37 -10.49
N ASN A 90 -10.64 -39.12 -11.17
CA ASN A 90 -10.35 -39.60 -12.53
C ASN A 90 -11.47 -39.26 -13.53
N GLN A 91 -12.09 -38.09 -13.41
CA GLN A 91 -13.12 -37.61 -14.31
C GLN A 91 -12.55 -36.64 -15.34
N PRO A 92 -13.19 -36.49 -16.52
CA PRO A 92 -12.81 -35.42 -17.46
C PRO A 92 -12.82 -34.06 -16.82
N LEU A 93 -11.72 -33.31 -16.96
CA LEU A 93 -11.56 -32.01 -16.30
C LEU A 93 -12.58 -30.96 -16.76
N GLY A 94 -12.98 -31.02 -18.04
CA GLY A 94 -13.97 -30.12 -18.62
C GLY A 94 -13.51 -28.67 -18.76
N ILE A 95 -12.20 -28.46 -18.84
CA ILE A 95 -11.60 -27.15 -19.06
C ILE A 95 -11.87 -26.73 -20.50
N THR A 96 -12.49 -25.58 -20.69
CA THR A 96 -12.84 -25.01 -22.00
C THR A 96 -12.30 -23.61 -22.22
N GLY A 97 -11.94 -22.94 -21.14
CA GLY A 97 -11.38 -21.59 -21.14
C GLY A 97 -10.01 -21.52 -20.46
N PRO A 98 -9.25 -20.46 -20.69
CA PRO A 98 -7.96 -20.25 -20.06
C PRO A 98 -8.10 -19.96 -18.57
N MET A 99 -7.07 -20.29 -17.80
CA MET A 99 -7.00 -19.99 -16.36
C MET A 99 -7.14 -18.49 -16.08
N GLY A 100 -6.54 -17.64 -16.92
CA GLY A 100 -6.45 -16.21 -16.64
C GLY A 100 -5.71 -15.95 -15.33
N ARG A 101 -5.48 -14.69 -15.04
CA ARG A 101 -4.89 -14.27 -13.75
C ARG A 101 -5.49 -12.96 -13.30
N PRO A 102 -5.67 -12.73 -12.00
CA PRO A 102 -6.09 -11.43 -11.53
C PRO A 102 -4.98 -10.40 -11.84
N LEU A 103 -5.38 -9.24 -12.31
CA LEU A 103 -4.50 -8.11 -12.51
C LEU A 103 -4.96 -6.98 -11.60
N TYR A 104 -4.21 -6.74 -10.57
CA TYR A 104 -4.32 -5.55 -9.73
C TYR A 104 -2.91 -4.99 -9.50
N PRO A 105 -2.76 -3.65 -9.46
CA PRO A 105 -1.45 -3.03 -9.36
C PRO A 105 -0.80 -3.37 -8.01
N PRO A 106 0.54 -3.41 -7.96
CA PRO A 106 1.25 -3.36 -6.69
C PRO A 106 0.96 -2.04 -5.99
N THR A 107 1.19 -2.01 -4.70
CA THR A 107 0.92 -0.88 -3.82
C THR A 107 2.21 -0.29 -3.21
N PRO A 108 3.21 0.15 -4.02
CA PRO A 108 4.41 0.77 -3.49
C PRO A 108 4.05 2.09 -2.79
N HIS A 109 4.79 2.40 -1.73
CA HIS A 109 4.60 3.61 -0.94
C HIS A 109 5.94 4.34 -0.65
N PRO A 110 6.70 4.71 -1.70
CA PRO A 110 8.02 5.29 -1.55
C PRO A 110 8.03 6.67 -0.87
N LEU A 111 6.93 7.43 -0.95
CA LEU A 111 6.85 8.75 -0.33
C LEU A 111 6.79 8.63 1.20
N TRP A 112 6.10 7.61 1.72
CA TRP A 112 6.13 7.34 3.15
C TRP A 112 7.54 7.00 3.64
N ASP A 113 8.26 6.14 2.92
CA ASP A 113 9.63 5.76 3.26
C ASP A 113 10.57 6.97 3.22
N LEU A 114 10.37 7.88 2.26
CA LEU A 114 11.09 9.15 2.17
C LEU A 114 10.80 10.06 3.37
N ALA A 115 9.53 10.27 3.70
CA ALA A 115 9.10 11.11 4.81
C ALA A 115 9.61 10.62 6.18
N VAL A 116 9.78 9.30 6.32
CA VAL A 116 10.43 8.70 7.50
C VAL A 116 11.93 8.99 7.49
N ALA A 117 12.59 8.91 6.34
CA ALA A 117 14.04 9.07 6.21
C ALA A 117 14.50 10.53 6.38
N ASP A 118 13.76 11.51 5.85
CA ASP A 118 14.10 12.93 5.90
C ASP A 118 13.64 13.64 7.16
N GLN A 119 12.95 12.93 8.06
CA GLN A 119 12.44 13.43 9.33
C GLN A 119 11.32 14.47 9.24
N SER A 120 10.72 14.71 8.08
CA SER A 120 9.61 15.65 7.91
C SER A 120 8.44 15.34 8.84
N LEU A 121 8.20 14.04 9.09
CA LEU A 121 7.19 13.56 10.04
C LEU A 121 7.42 14.04 11.49
N ALA A 122 8.64 14.43 11.89
CA ALA A 122 8.92 14.94 13.24
C ALA A 122 8.25 16.29 13.46
N HIS A 123 8.09 17.07 12.38
CA HIS A 123 7.50 18.42 12.40
C HIS A 123 5.99 18.41 12.09
N MET A 124 5.41 17.25 11.75
CA MET A 124 3.97 17.09 11.54
C MET A 124 3.21 17.03 12.85
N LYS A 125 1.95 17.53 12.88
CA LYS A 125 1.08 17.39 14.06
C LYS A 125 0.89 15.93 14.43
N LEU A 126 1.01 15.58 15.71
CA LEU A 126 0.93 14.21 16.20
C LEU A 126 -0.36 13.47 15.78
N SER A 127 -1.50 14.17 15.78
CA SER A 127 -2.78 13.59 15.38
C SER A 127 -2.85 13.23 13.89
N GLU A 128 -2.16 13.99 13.05
CA GLU A 128 -2.05 13.75 11.61
C GLU A 128 -1.03 12.65 11.32
N LYS A 129 0.15 12.75 11.94
CA LYS A 129 1.20 11.73 11.87
C LYS A 129 0.65 10.33 12.21
N ARG A 130 -0.14 10.20 13.31
CA ARG A 130 -0.76 8.93 13.68
C ARG A 130 -1.64 8.36 12.58
N ARG A 131 -2.48 9.18 11.96
CA ARG A 131 -3.37 8.71 10.88
C ARG A 131 -2.60 8.18 9.67
N PHE A 132 -1.52 8.86 9.26
CA PHE A 132 -0.65 8.35 8.21
C PHE A 132 0.04 7.05 8.65
N THR A 133 0.63 7.04 9.85
CA THR A 133 1.27 5.84 10.40
C THR A 133 0.30 4.64 10.41
N ASP A 134 -0.94 4.83 10.84
CA ASP A 134 -1.94 3.77 10.87
C ASP A 134 -2.24 3.23 9.45
N ALA A 135 -2.41 4.11 8.46
CA ALA A 135 -2.66 3.70 7.09
C ALA A 135 -1.47 2.90 6.51
N TYR A 136 -0.24 3.37 6.69
CA TYR A 136 0.94 2.68 6.17
C TYR A 136 1.29 1.40 6.94
N ASN A 137 0.97 1.31 8.24
CA ASN A 137 1.05 0.05 8.97
C ASN A 137 0.08 -1.00 8.40
N TRP A 138 -1.11 -0.59 7.98
CA TRP A 138 -2.02 -1.50 7.27
C TRP A 138 -1.44 -1.97 5.94
N MET A 139 -0.73 -1.12 5.20
CA MET A 139 -0.05 -1.52 3.97
C MET A 139 1.05 -2.55 4.22
N SER A 140 1.81 -2.43 5.30
CA SER A 140 2.85 -3.40 5.66
C SER A 140 2.30 -4.81 5.93
N VAL A 141 1.01 -4.94 6.24
CA VAL A 141 0.30 -6.23 6.39
C VAL A 141 -0.36 -6.65 5.07
N TYR A 142 -0.97 -5.72 4.35
CA TYR A 142 -1.70 -5.98 3.12
C TYR A 142 -0.79 -6.43 1.96
N ASP A 143 0.36 -5.79 1.78
CA ASP A 143 1.28 -6.06 0.68
C ASP A 143 1.83 -7.49 0.65
N PRO A 144 2.32 -8.07 1.77
CA PRO A 144 2.72 -9.48 1.80
C PRO A 144 1.59 -10.42 1.41
N ILE A 145 0.39 -10.23 1.96
CA ILE A 145 -0.76 -11.11 1.69
C ILE A 145 -1.14 -11.05 0.21
N THR A 146 -1.17 -9.86 -0.39
CA THR A 146 -1.46 -9.73 -1.83
C THR A 146 -0.33 -10.24 -2.71
N SER A 147 0.91 -10.20 -2.25
CA SER A 147 2.06 -10.81 -2.92
C SER A 147 1.94 -12.34 -2.96
N ASP A 148 1.54 -12.94 -1.85
CA ASP A 148 1.31 -14.37 -1.74
C ASP A 148 0.12 -14.81 -2.60
N GLU A 149 -0.98 -14.04 -2.58
CA GLU A 149 -2.12 -14.26 -3.46
C GLU A 149 -1.68 -14.26 -4.94
N ARG A 150 -0.90 -13.26 -5.39
CA ARG A 150 -0.37 -13.19 -6.75
C ARG A 150 0.51 -14.39 -7.10
N THR A 151 1.28 -14.87 -6.14
CA THR A 151 2.16 -16.04 -6.31
C THR A 151 1.36 -17.31 -6.48
N ALA A 152 0.34 -17.53 -5.66
CA ALA A 152 -0.57 -18.67 -5.78
C ALA A 152 -1.28 -18.67 -7.15
N TRP A 153 -1.83 -17.53 -7.57
CA TRP A 153 -2.45 -17.42 -8.91
C TRP A 153 -1.48 -17.63 -10.06
N ARG A 154 -0.21 -17.27 -9.90
CA ARG A 154 0.84 -17.55 -10.89
C ARG A 154 1.13 -19.04 -11.01
N THR A 155 1.21 -19.74 -9.89
CA THR A 155 1.38 -21.20 -9.86
C THR A 155 0.20 -21.91 -10.52
N LEU A 156 -1.02 -21.47 -10.29
CA LEU A 156 -2.22 -22.03 -10.90
C LEU A 156 -2.29 -21.87 -12.43
N GLN A 157 -1.45 -21.02 -13.05
CA GLN A 157 -1.41 -20.89 -14.52
C GLN A 157 -1.03 -22.19 -15.23
N VAL A 158 -0.40 -23.15 -14.55
CA VAL A 158 -0.08 -24.49 -15.11
C VAL A 158 -1.33 -25.24 -15.57
N LEU A 159 -2.52 -24.89 -15.03
CA LEU A 159 -3.80 -25.46 -15.46
C LEU A 159 -4.17 -25.13 -16.91
N ASN A 160 -3.52 -24.16 -17.55
CA ASN A 160 -3.63 -23.97 -19.00
C ASN A 160 -3.11 -25.16 -19.83
N HIS A 161 -2.33 -26.03 -19.20
CA HIS A 161 -1.73 -27.22 -19.79
C HIS A 161 -2.04 -28.47 -18.95
N ALA A 162 -3.27 -28.56 -18.42
CA ALA A 162 -3.67 -29.55 -17.42
C ALA A 162 -3.54 -31.00 -17.92
N ASP A 163 -3.57 -31.23 -19.23
CA ASP A 163 -3.39 -32.53 -19.89
C ASP A 163 -1.96 -33.06 -19.84
N THR A 164 -0.98 -32.22 -19.55
CA THR A 164 0.44 -32.57 -19.51
C THR A 164 1.01 -32.60 -18.09
N LEU A 165 0.20 -32.30 -17.07
CA LEU A 165 0.66 -32.18 -15.68
C LEU A 165 1.00 -33.54 -15.08
N THR A 166 2.14 -33.59 -14.38
CA THR A 166 2.58 -34.75 -13.59
C THR A 166 1.86 -34.82 -12.24
N ALA A 167 2.01 -35.91 -11.51
CA ALA A 167 1.49 -36.02 -10.15
C ALA A 167 2.09 -34.95 -9.19
N ALA A 168 3.35 -34.57 -9.39
CA ALA A 168 3.98 -33.47 -8.61
C ALA A 168 3.36 -32.13 -8.95
N ASP A 169 3.06 -31.84 -10.22
CA ASP A 169 2.40 -30.60 -10.63
C ASP A 169 1.00 -30.49 -10.02
N TRP A 170 0.25 -31.60 -9.98
CA TRP A 170 -1.06 -31.65 -9.33
C TRP A 170 -0.99 -31.41 -7.80
N SER A 171 0.11 -31.86 -7.15
CA SER A 171 0.36 -31.51 -5.75
C SER A 171 0.53 -30.02 -5.58
N ASN A 172 1.35 -29.39 -6.43
CA ASN A 172 1.56 -27.94 -6.42
C ASN A 172 0.27 -27.16 -6.72
N VAL A 173 -0.59 -27.67 -7.62
CA VAL A 173 -1.91 -27.08 -7.91
C VAL A 173 -2.80 -27.08 -6.67
N ARG A 174 -2.83 -28.18 -5.90
CA ARG A 174 -3.63 -28.23 -4.65
C ARG A 174 -3.11 -27.23 -3.62
N GLU A 175 -1.80 -27.21 -3.39
CA GLU A 175 -1.18 -26.26 -2.48
C GLU A 175 -1.46 -24.81 -2.87
N ALA A 176 -1.27 -24.48 -4.15
CA ALA A 176 -1.54 -23.14 -4.66
C ALA A 176 -3.03 -22.76 -4.58
N TYR A 177 -3.93 -23.72 -4.75
CA TYR A 177 -5.38 -23.49 -4.56
C TYR A 177 -5.69 -23.13 -3.10
N GLU A 178 -5.18 -23.91 -2.14
CA GLU A 178 -5.41 -23.62 -0.71
C GLU A 178 -4.85 -22.26 -0.32
N HIS A 179 -3.64 -21.93 -0.79
CA HIS A 179 -3.03 -20.62 -0.59
C HIS A 179 -3.87 -19.47 -1.20
N ALA A 180 -4.35 -19.65 -2.43
CA ALA A 180 -5.20 -18.66 -3.08
C ALA A 180 -6.53 -18.49 -2.35
N ALA A 181 -7.12 -19.58 -1.84
CA ALA A 181 -8.36 -19.53 -1.09
C ALA A 181 -8.20 -18.85 0.28
N GLU A 182 -7.12 -19.17 1.01
CA GLU A 182 -6.82 -18.57 2.31
C GLU A 182 -6.55 -17.07 2.19
N THR A 183 -5.64 -16.65 1.30
CA THR A 183 -5.31 -15.23 1.09
C THR A 183 -6.54 -14.45 0.62
N HIS A 184 -7.34 -15.03 -0.28
CA HIS A 184 -8.60 -14.44 -0.70
C HIS A 184 -9.56 -14.23 0.48
N GLN A 185 -9.72 -15.22 1.36
CA GLN A 185 -10.60 -15.13 2.53
C GLN A 185 -10.14 -14.01 3.49
N ILE A 186 -8.84 -13.87 3.71
CA ILE A 186 -8.27 -12.83 4.57
C ILE A 186 -8.55 -11.44 3.96
N ILE A 187 -8.30 -11.26 2.66
CA ILE A 187 -8.47 -9.97 1.98
C ILE A 187 -9.96 -9.61 1.91
N ALA A 188 -10.81 -10.50 1.46
CA ALA A 188 -12.23 -10.25 1.26
C ALA A 188 -13.00 -10.11 2.58
N GLY A 189 -12.65 -10.93 3.58
CA GLY A 189 -13.31 -10.92 4.89
C GLY A 189 -13.09 -9.65 5.71
N SER A 190 -12.15 -8.81 5.33
CA SER A 190 -11.79 -7.58 6.04
C SER A 190 -11.78 -6.34 5.13
N ALA A 191 -12.52 -6.36 4.02
CA ALA A 191 -12.48 -5.30 3.00
C ALA A 191 -12.71 -3.89 3.56
N ASP A 192 -13.72 -3.71 4.40
CA ASP A 192 -13.99 -2.42 5.05
C ASP A 192 -12.88 -2.01 6.02
N GLY A 193 -12.31 -2.99 6.74
CA GLY A 193 -11.18 -2.76 7.65
C GLY A 193 -9.92 -2.29 6.91
N TRP A 194 -9.65 -2.85 5.74
CA TRP A 194 -8.53 -2.44 4.90
C TRP A 194 -8.66 -1.00 4.38
N LEU A 195 -9.85 -0.57 4.01
CA LEU A 195 -10.09 0.74 3.40
C LEU A 195 -10.27 1.88 4.41
N ALA A 196 -10.78 1.60 5.61
CA ALA A 196 -11.13 2.62 6.59
C ALA A 196 -9.99 3.60 6.95
N PRO A 197 -8.74 3.18 7.19
CA PRO A 197 -7.64 4.10 7.49
C PRO A 197 -7.37 5.09 6.34
N PHE A 198 -7.53 4.65 5.09
CA PHE A 198 -7.29 5.46 3.90
C PHE A 198 -8.43 6.44 3.63
N GLU A 199 -9.67 6.07 3.92
CA GLU A 199 -10.84 6.95 3.76
C GLU A 199 -10.78 8.15 4.73
N ALA A 200 -10.27 7.94 5.93
CA ALA A 200 -10.11 9.00 6.93
C ALA A 200 -9.06 10.06 6.56
N LEU A 201 -8.11 9.75 5.67
CA LEU A 201 -7.06 10.68 5.25
C LEU A 201 -7.47 11.56 4.07
N GLY A 202 -8.50 11.18 3.34
CA GLY A 202 -8.83 11.83 2.09
C GLY A 202 -7.89 11.37 0.96
N GLY A 203 -7.68 12.19 -0.02
CA GLY A 203 -6.87 11.92 -1.20
C GLY A 203 -7.71 11.99 -2.46
N GLU A 204 -7.12 12.38 -3.58
CA GLU A 204 -7.81 12.47 -4.85
C GLU A 204 -8.35 11.12 -5.29
N LYS A 205 -9.46 11.15 -6.02
CA LYS A 205 -10.01 9.96 -6.67
C LYS A 205 -9.05 9.54 -7.77
N PRO A 206 -8.57 8.30 -7.77
CA PRO A 206 -7.66 7.84 -8.81
C PRO A 206 -8.34 7.87 -10.18
N LYS A 207 -7.60 8.28 -11.17
CA LYS A 207 -8.05 8.37 -12.57
C LYS A 207 -7.98 7.02 -13.32
N VAL A 208 -7.56 5.92 -12.66
CA VAL A 208 -7.32 4.64 -13.34
C VAL A 208 -8.42 3.64 -13.01
N SER A 209 -9.20 3.27 -14.02
CA SER A 209 -10.12 2.12 -13.95
C SER A 209 -9.37 0.85 -14.36
N VAL A 210 -9.28 -0.13 -13.48
CA VAL A 210 -8.63 -1.43 -13.72
C VAL A 210 -9.52 -2.38 -14.56
N ARG A 211 -10.79 -2.03 -14.75
CA ARG A 211 -11.85 -2.91 -15.28
C ARG A 211 -11.66 -3.44 -16.70
N HIS A 212 -10.79 -2.86 -17.52
CA HIS A 212 -10.78 -3.10 -18.97
C HIS A 212 -9.43 -3.62 -19.50
N ALA A 213 -8.58 -4.18 -18.65
CA ALA A 213 -7.38 -4.84 -19.14
C ALA A 213 -7.70 -6.27 -19.62
N PRO A 214 -7.26 -6.70 -20.81
CA PRO A 214 -7.55 -8.04 -21.36
C PRO A 214 -7.28 -9.21 -20.40
N PRO A 215 -6.23 -9.20 -19.53
CA PRO A 215 -6.04 -10.25 -18.54
C PRO A 215 -7.15 -10.36 -17.51
N VAL A 216 -7.81 -9.26 -17.17
CA VAL A 216 -8.93 -9.23 -16.20
C VAL A 216 -10.17 -9.88 -16.81
N GLU A 217 -10.49 -9.57 -18.06
CA GLU A 217 -11.61 -10.19 -18.76
C GLU A 217 -11.44 -11.70 -18.82
N THR A 218 -10.23 -12.19 -19.13
CA THR A 218 -9.91 -13.61 -19.15
C THR A 218 -10.08 -14.26 -17.77
N PHE A 219 -9.65 -13.56 -16.70
CA PHE A 219 -9.80 -14.06 -15.33
C PHE A 219 -11.26 -14.15 -14.88
N CYS A 220 -12.12 -13.26 -15.36
CA CYS A 220 -13.54 -13.22 -15.04
C CYS A 220 -14.38 -14.16 -15.93
N THR A 221 -13.79 -14.78 -16.95
CA THR A 221 -14.50 -15.72 -17.83
C THR A 221 -14.42 -17.14 -17.26
N PRO A 222 -15.52 -17.92 -17.17
CA PRO A 222 -15.48 -19.28 -16.64
C PRO A 222 -14.46 -20.18 -17.36
N MET A 223 -13.71 -20.97 -16.59
CA MET A 223 -12.82 -22.00 -17.15
C MET A 223 -13.57 -23.27 -17.57
N LEU A 224 -14.62 -23.59 -16.83
CA LEU A 224 -15.38 -24.80 -17.05
C LEU A 224 -16.53 -24.54 -18.00
N GLY A 225 -16.64 -25.36 -19.05
CA GLY A 225 -17.82 -25.41 -19.90
C GLY A 225 -19.05 -25.83 -19.08
N LYS A 226 -20.25 -25.34 -19.47
CA LYS A 226 -21.49 -25.88 -18.94
C LYS A 226 -21.48 -27.39 -19.22
N VAL A 227 -21.43 -28.19 -18.16
CA VAL A 227 -21.61 -29.67 -18.33
C VAL A 227 -22.99 -29.82 -18.95
N ALA A 228 -23.02 -30.28 -20.22
CA ALA A 228 -24.27 -30.72 -20.80
C ALA A 228 -24.80 -31.79 -19.86
N ALA A 229 -25.96 -31.58 -19.29
CA ALA A 229 -26.62 -32.55 -18.41
C ALA A 229 -26.71 -33.84 -19.21
N LEU A 230 -25.91 -34.86 -18.81
CA LEU A 230 -26.04 -36.19 -19.38
C LEU A 230 -27.49 -36.61 -19.14
N LYS A 231 -28.29 -36.53 -20.19
CA LYS A 231 -29.61 -37.14 -20.18
C LYS A 231 -29.42 -38.62 -19.85
N LYS A 232 -29.89 -39.03 -18.68
CA LYS A 232 -30.07 -40.45 -18.34
C LYS A 232 -31.11 -41.06 -19.23
#